data_6afb35e48b284420a2024f1345c6f0a7
#
_entry.id   6afb35e48b284420a2024f1345c6f0a7
#
_cell.length_a   1.000
_cell.length_b   1.000
_cell.length_c   1.000
_cell.angle_alpha   90.00
_cell.angle_beta   90.00
_cell.angle_gamma   90.00
#
_symmetry.space_group_name_H-M   'P 1'
#
loop_
_entity.id
_entity.type
_entity.pdbx_description
1 polymer ?
#
loop_
_entity_poly.entity_id
_entity_poly.type
_entity_poly.pdbx_seq_one_letter_code
_entity_poly.pdbx_strand_id
1 'polypeptide(L)'
;MMFGETDPSEHRGGEGSVPAVVPGKVTFSRRELDRILGLYGRMVAAGEWRDYAIDFLKDRAVFSVFRRASEVPIYRIEKNPKLARRQGAYSVISATGLIVRRGPELDGVLRAVDKSLKLVAT
;
A
#
# COMPACT_ATOMS: atom_id res chain seq x y z
N MET A 1 -20.06 -2.10 14.19
CA MET A 1 -20.71 -2.31 13.69
C MET A 1 -20.64 -2.54 13.39
N MET A 2 -20.30 -2.49 13.51
CA MET A 2 -20.70 -2.75 13.00
C MET A 2 -20.39 -3.14 12.75
N PHE A 3 -19.87 -3.09 13.06
CA PHE A 3 -20.26 -3.54 12.66
C PHE A 3 -20.18 -4.00 12.51
N GLY A 4 -19.53 -4.28 12.54
CA GLY A 4 -20.14 -4.54 12.26
C GLY A 4 -19.98 -5.01 12.08
N GLU A 5 -19.74 -5.06 12.25
CA GLU A 5 -20.17 -5.55 11.92
C GLU A 5 -19.77 -6.03 11.58
N THR A 6 -19.31 -6.13 11.68
CA THR A 6 -19.40 -6.66 11.22
C THR A 6 -18.78 -7.15 11.14
N ASP A 7 -18.54 -7.27 11.25
CA ASP A 7 -18.51 -7.81 11.01
C ASP A 7 -17.77 -8.24 10.74
N PRO A 8 -17.45 -8.48 10.74
CA PRO A 8 -17.14 -8.89 10.36
C PRO A 8 -16.61 -9.35 10.00
N SER A 9 -16.30 -9.51 10.07
CA SER A 9 -16.40 -9.95 9.53
C SER A 9 -16.19 -10.40 9.13
N GLU A 10 -16.03 -10.61 9.20
CA GLU A 10 -16.22 -10.97 8.73
C GLU A 10 -15.79 -11.36 8.14
N HIS A 11 -15.30 -11.46 8.02
CA HIS A 11 -15.15 -11.76 7.35
C HIS A 11 -14.43 -12.40 6.99
N ARG A 12 -14.19 -12.82 6.92
CA ARG A 12 -13.73 -13.30 6.47
C ARG A 12 -13.17 -13.71 5.72
N GLY A 13 -12.89 -13.92 6.13
CA GLY A 13 -12.51 -14.41 5.05
C GLY A 13 -11.75 -14.01 4.06
N GLY A 14 -11.02 -13.89 4.22
CA GLY A 14 -10.36 -13.41 3.47
C GLY A 14 -10.52 -13.14 2.21
N GLU A 15 -10.89 -13.46 1.87
CA GLU A 15 -10.93 -13.15 0.84
C GLU A 15 -11.49 -12.07 0.51
N GLY A 16 -11.40 -11.45 -0.20
CA GLY A 16 -12.11 -10.39 -0.73
C GLY A 16 -12.72 -9.46 0.24
N SER A 17 -12.12 -9.26 1.29
CA SER A 17 -12.66 -8.41 2.31
C SER A 17 -12.49 -6.93 2.02
N VAL A 18 -11.65 -6.57 1.03
CA VAL A 18 -11.42 -5.17 0.69
C VAL A 18 -12.45 -4.74 -0.34
N PRO A 19 -13.24 -3.70 -0.07
CA PRO A 19 -14.22 -3.24 -1.05
C PRO A 19 -13.54 -2.63 -2.27
N ALA A 20 -14.14 -2.80 -3.43
CA ALA A 20 -13.64 -2.22 -4.65
C ALA A 20 -13.76 -0.70 -4.63
N VAL A 21 -14.81 -0.19 -4.00
CA VAL A 21 -15.09 1.24 -3.93
C VAL A 21 -15.62 1.58 -2.53
N VAL A 22 -15.10 2.67 -1.99
CA VAL A 22 -15.65 3.29 -0.79
C VAL A 22 -16.14 4.66 -1.20
N PRO A 23 -17.44 4.92 -1.10
CA PRO A 23 -17.99 6.20 -1.58
C PRO A 23 -17.28 7.40 -0.96
N GLY A 24 -16.93 8.37 -1.81
CA GLY A 24 -16.27 9.59 -1.38
C GLY A 24 -14.80 9.43 -1.04
N LYS A 25 -14.23 8.27 -1.27
CA LYS A 25 -12.83 7.99 -0.94
C LYS A 25 -12.09 7.46 -2.16
N VAL A 26 -10.77 7.65 -2.17
CA VAL A 26 -9.89 6.98 -3.12
C VAL A 26 -9.49 5.64 -2.53
N THR A 27 -9.58 4.57 -3.31
CA THR A 27 -9.21 3.24 -2.86
C THR A 27 -8.19 2.65 -3.81
N PHE A 28 -7.44 1.66 -3.32
CA PHE A 28 -6.67 0.79 -4.22
C PHE A 28 -7.65 -0.20 -4.86
N SER A 29 -7.46 -0.45 -6.15
CA SER A 29 -8.20 -1.52 -6.79
C SER A 29 -7.70 -2.85 -6.25
N ARG A 30 -8.46 -3.91 -6.51
CA ARG A 30 -8.04 -5.23 -6.08
C ARG A 30 -6.69 -5.62 -6.68
N ARG A 31 -6.50 -5.32 -7.95
CA ARG A 31 -5.25 -5.61 -8.62
C ARG A 31 -4.08 -4.84 -8.00
N GLU A 32 -4.30 -3.57 -7.71
CA GLU A 32 -3.28 -2.76 -7.06
C GLU A 32 -2.93 -3.32 -5.69
N LEU A 33 -3.94 -3.64 -4.92
CA LEU A 33 -3.73 -4.16 -3.58
C LEU A 33 -3.01 -5.51 -3.61
N ASP A 34 -3.35 -6.37 -4.57
CA ASP A 34 -2.66 -7.65 -4.72
C ASP A 34 -1.16 -7.44 -4.99
N ARG A 35 -0.82 -6.44 -5.82
CA ARG A 35 0.58 -6.14 -6.10
C ARG A 35 1.30 -5.64 -4.87
N ILE A 36 0.68 -4.75 -4.12
CA ILE A 36 1.26 -4.20 -2.91
C ILE A 36 1.44 -5.28 -1.85
N LEU A 37 0.41 -6.11 -1.66
CA LEU A 37 0.47 -7.18 -0.66
C LEU A 37 1.47 -8.26 -1.05
N GLY A 38 1.64 -8.50 -2.35
CA GLY A 38 2.68 -9.41 -2.82
C GLY A 38 4.07 -8.93 -2.44
N LEU A 39 4.34 -7.65 -2.65
CA LEU A 39 5.60 -7.05 -2.23
C LEU A 39 5.74 -7.10 -0.71
N TYR A 40 4.68 -6.75 0.01
CA TYR A 40 4.69 -6.79 1.47
C TYR A 40 5.11 -8.17 1.97
N GLY A 41 4.50 -9.23 1.42
CA GLY A 41 4.84 -10.59 1.82
C GLY A 41 6.30 -10.94 1.59
N ARG A 42 6.85 -10.54 0.44
CA ARG A 42 8.27 -10.78 0.15
C ARG A 42 9.17 -10.04 1.11
N MET A 43 8.80 -8.80 1.45
CA MET A 43 9.61 -7.98 2.35
C MET A 43 9.52 -8.46 3.80
N VAL A 44 8.38 -9.02 4.19
CA VAL A 44 8.25 -9.66 5.50
C VAL A 44 9.14 -10.90 5.56
N ALA A 45 9.12 -11.71 4.50
CA ALA A 45 9.96 -12.90 4.44
C ALA A 45 11.44 -12.54 4.48
N ALA A 46 11.82 -11.38 3.96
CA ALA A 46 13.20 -10.90 3.98
C ALA A 46 13.57 -10.23 5.32
N GLY A 47 12.63 -10.13 6.25
CA GLY A 47 12.88 -9.48 7.54
C GLY A 47 12.89 -7.98 7.51
N GLU A 48 12.42 -7.36 6.42
CA GLU A 48 12.49 -5.91 6.23
C GLU A 48 11.25 -5.20 6.76
N TRP A 49 10.08 -5.79 6.58
CA TRP A 49 8.80 -5.19 6.98
C TRP A 49 8.09 -6.11 7.94
N ARG A 50 7.25 -5.50 8.80
CA ARG A 50 6.62 -6.29 9.85
C ARG A 50 5.12 -6.05 9.98
N ASP A 51 4.66 -4.86 9.59
CA ASP A 51 3.26 -4.50 9.79
C ASP A 51 2.85 -3.50 8.73
N TYR A 52 1.56 -3.36 8.51
CA TYR A 52 1.04 -2.37 7.57
C TYR A 52 -0.28 -1.82 8.06
N ALA A 53 -0.67 -0.68 7.48
CA ALA A 53 -1.98 -0.08 7.68
C ALA A 53 -2.45 0.49 6.34
N ILE A 54 -3.75 0.48 6.12
CA ILE A 54 -4.34 1.03 4.90
C ILE A 54 -5.31 2.12 5.28
N ASP A 55 -5.20 3.27 4.60
CA ASP A 55 -6.13 4.38 4.78
C ASP A 55 -6.69 4.77 3.42
N PHE A 56 -8.01 4.92 3.36
CA PHE A 56 -8.70 5.43 2.18
C PHE A 56 -9.18 6.83 2.50
N LEU A 57 -8.57 7.82 1.86
CA LEU A 57 -8.85 9.22 2.13
C LEU A 57 -9.60 9.84 0.94
N LYS A 58 -9.98 11.09 1.10
CA LYS A 58 -10.77 11.77 0.10
C LYS A 58 -10.02 11.96 -1.22
N ASP A 59 -8.71 12.22 -1.13
CA ASP A 59 -7.88 12.52 -2.29
C ASP A 59 -6.88 11.43 -2.63
N ARG A 60 -6.67 10.47 -1.73
CA ARG A 60 -5.67 9.44 -1.95
C ARG A 60 -5.90 8.21 -1.11
N ALA A 61 -5.32 7.11 -1.55
CA ALA A 61 -5.24 5.88 -0.77
C ALA A 61 -3.79 5.72 -0.31
N VAL A 62 -3.59 5.24 0.90
CA VAL A 62 -2.26 5.13 1.51
C VAL A 62 -2.08 3.74 2.10
N PHE A 63 -0.98 3.09 1.72
CA PHE A 63 -0.57 1.82 2.31
C PHE A 63 0.74 2.10 3.05
N SER A 64 0.68 2.07 4.39
CA SER A 64 1.83 2.37 5.24
C SER A 64 2.48 1.08 5.67
N VAL A 65 3.81 1.01 5.61
CA VAL A 65 4.54 -0.17 6.06
C VAL A 65 5.45 0.20 7.22
N PHE A 66 5.56 -0.72 8.16
CA PHE A 66 6.28 -0.51 9.41
C PHE A 66 7.31 -1.60 9.62
N ARG A 67 8.42 -1.22 10.21
CA ARG A 67 9.39 -2.21 10.69
C ARG A 67 8.96 -2.73 12.05
N ARG A 68 8.35 -1.85 12.86
CA ARG A 68 7.79 -2.20 14.18
C ARG A 68 6.42 -1.57 14.30
N ALA A 69 5.53 -2.24 15.01
CA ALA A 69 4.13 -1.82 15.08
C ALA A 69 3.93 -0.44 15.70
N SER A 70 4.79 -0.02 16.61
CA SER A 70 4.63 1.24 17.33
C SER A 70 5.39 2.41 16.73
N GLU A 71 6.11 2.18 15.64
CA GLU A 71 6.91 3.23 15.02
C GLU A 71 6.13 3.98 13.94
N VAL A 72 6.71 5.10 13.48
CA VAL A 72 6.19 5.74 12.28
C VAL A 72 6.45 4.84 11.09
N PRO A 73 5.65 4.96 10.02
CA PRO A 73 5.87 4.13 8.82
C PRO A 73 7.24 4.41 8.22
N ILE A 74 7.92 3.35 7.79
CA ILE A 74 9.19 3.52 7.07
C ILE A 74 8.96 3.95 5.63
N TYR A 75 7.83 3.51 5.05
CA TYR A 75 7.40 3.96 3.72
C TYR A 75 5.89 4.07 3.69
N ARG A 76 5.39 4.96 2.82
CA ARG A 76 3.99 5.02 2.45
C ARG A 76 3.90 4.87 0.95
N ILE A 77 3.03 3.99 0.50
CA ILE A 77 2.71 3.82 -0.91
C ILE A 77 1.39 4.54 -1.12
N GLU A 78 1.39 5.59 -1.94
CA GLU A 78 0.22 6.42 -2.14
C GLU A 78 -0.29 6.37 -3.56
N LYS A 79 -1.61 6.42 -3.69
CA LYS A 79 -2.29 6.55 -4.96
C LYS A 79 -3.11 7.83 -4.92
N ASN A 80 -2.75 8.80 -5.77
CA ASN A 80 -3.46 10.06 -5.88
C ASN A 80 -3.88 10.27 -7.33
N PRO A 81 -5.15 9.95 -7.68
CA PRO A 81 -5.59 10.03 -9.08
C PRO A 81 -5.50 11.42 -9.68
N LYS A 82 -5.55 12.46 -8.86
CA LYS A 82 -5.47 13.84 -9.38
C LYS A 82 -4.13 14.14 -10.02
N LEU A 83 -3.09 13.39 -9.67
CA LEU A 83 -1.75 13.59 -10.21
C LEU A 83 -1.47 12.77 -11.45
N ALA A 84 -2.44 11.96 -11.90
CA ALA A 84 -2.21 10.99 -12.97
C ALA A 84 -1.67 11.62 -14.25
N ARG A 85 -2.13 12.82 -14.60
CA ARG A 85 -1.74 13.47 -15.84
C ARG A 85 -0.48 14.32 -15.74
N ARG A 86 -0.01 14.56 -14.51
CA ARG A 86 1.14 15.45 -14.31
C ARG A 86 2.38 14.70 -13.89
N GLN A 87 2.29 13.97 -12.80
CA GLN A 87 3.44 13.37 -12.15
C GLN A 87 3.31 11.87 -12.00
N GLY A 88 2.14 11.34 -12.35
CA GLY A 88 1.82 9.95 -12.09
C GLY A 88 1.06 9.79 -10.76
N ALA A 89 0.11 8.87 -10.76
CA ALA A 89 -0.79 8.70 -9.62
C ALA A 89 -0.13 8.04 -8.42
N TYR A 90 0.96 7.31 -8.64
CA TYR A 90 1.55 6.47 -7.58
C TYR A 90 2.87 7.06 -7.09
N SER A 91 3.09 6.96 -5.79
CA SER A 91 4.36 7.38 -5.21
C SER A 91 4.70 6.54 -4.00
N VAL A 92 6.00 6.46 -3.71
CA VAL A 92 6.52 5.87 -2.47
C VAL A 92 7.21 7.00 -1.72
N ILE A 93 6.85 7.16 -0.47
CA ILE A 93 7.32 8.26 0.38
C ILE A 93 8.00 7.67 1.60
N SER A 94 9.20 8.15 1.92
CA SER A 94 9.96 7.66 3.06
C SER A 94 9.42 8.22 4.37
N ALA A 95 9.96 7.71 5.48
CA ALA A 95 9.57 8.15 6.82
C ALA A 95 9.78 9.65 7.02
N THR A 96 10.75 10.23 6.35
CA THR A 96 11.05 11.67 6.46
C THR A 96 10.21 12.54 5.55
N GLY A 97 9.32 11.92 4.75
CA GLY A 97 8.50 12.65 3.81
C GLY A 97 9.12 12.83 2.43
N LEU A 98 10.30 12.26 2.21
CA LEU A 98 10.96 12.32 0.92
C LEU A 98 10.26 11.40 -0.07
N ILE A 99 9.96 11.92 -1.25
CA ILE A 99 9.40 11.11 -2.32
C ILE A 99 10.52 10.29 -2.94
N VAL A 100 10.50 8.98 -2.68
CA VAL A 100 11.52 8.07 -3.18
C VAL A 100 11.32 7.82 -4.67
N ARG A 101 10.08 7.65 -5.07
CA ARG A 101 9.74 7.42 -6.46
C ARG A 101 8.29 7.85 -6.71
N ARG A 102 8.06 8.40 -7.90
CA ARG A 102 6.71 8.73 -8.34
C ARG A 102 6.59 8.35 -9.81
N GLY A 103 5.43 7.86 -10.21
CA GLY A 103 5.24 7.48 -11.59
C GLY A 103 3.83 7.07 -11.91
N PRO A 104 3.56 6.83 -13.21
CA PRO A 104 2.21 6.50 -13.67
C PRO A 104 1.83 5.05 -13.45
N GLU A 105 2.79 4.19 -13.11
CA GLU A 105 2.53 2.77 -12.93
C GLU A 105 2.99 2.30 -11.57
N LEU A 106 2.11 1.56 -10.91
CA LEU A 106 2.37 1.08 -9.57
C LEU A 106 3.61 0.20 -9.51
N ASP A 107 3.76 -0.75 -10.43
CA ASP A 107 4.89 -1.67 -10.42
C ASP A 107 6.22 -0.92 -10.49
N GLY A 108 6.27 0.16 -11.25
CA GLY A 108 7.48 0.96 -11.37
C GLY A 108 7.89 1.58 -10.05
N VAL A 109 6.91 2.12 -9.29
CA VAL A 109 7.26 2.75 -8.03
C VAL A 109 7.57 1.71 -6.95
N LEU A 110 6.93 0.53 -7.01
CA LEU A 110 7.21 -0.52 -6.03
C LEU A 110 8.64 -1.05 -6.16
N ARG A 111 9.18 -1.08 -7.37
CA ARG A 111 10.55 -1.54 -7.56
C ARG A 111 11.57 -0.71 -6.78
N ALA A 112 11.26 0.55 -6.52
CA ALA A 112 12.19 1.42 -5.82
C ALA A 112 12.48 0.94 -4.41
N VAL A 113 11.58 0.17 -3.81
CA VAL A 113 11.74 -0.31 -2.44
C VAL A 113 11.73 -1.83 -2.35
N ASP A 114 11.71 -2.52 -3.47
CA ASP A 114 11.67 -3.97 -3.50
C ASP A 114 13.08 -4.56 -3.38
N LYS A 115 13.51 -4.77 -2.16
CA LYS A 115 14.83 -5.33 -1.89
C LYS A 115 14.95 -6.79 -2.31
N SER A 116 13.83 -7.47 -2.52
CA SER A 116 13.90 -8.87 -2.97
C SER A 116 14.50 -8.96 -4.35
N LEU A 117 14.32 -7.92 -5.19
CA LEU A 117 14.94 -7.89 -6.51
C LEU A 117 16.47 -7.81 -6.42
N LYS A 118 16.98 -7.08 -5.44
CA LYS A 118 18.41 -6.97 -5.26
C LYS A 118 19.03 -8.29 -4.83
N LEU A 119 18.32 -9.03 -3.99
CA LEU A 119 18.81 -10.34 -3.55
C LEU A 119 18.89 -11.32 -4.70
N VAL A 120 17.92 -11.27 -5.60
CA VAL A 120 17.91 -12.15 -6.76
C VAL A 120 18.98 -11.74 -7.76
N ALA A 121 19.24 -10.45 -7.89
CA ALA A 121 20.18 -9.94 -8.87
C ALA A 121 21.65 -10.22 -8.54
N THR A 122 21.95 -10.55 -7.30
CA THR A 122 23.32 -10.91 -6.96
C THR A 122 23.58 -12.38 -7.18
#